data_eae36b0ec991370b3f93489f4e060e40
#
_entry.id   eae36b0ec991370b3f93489f4e060e40
#
_cell.length_a   1.000
_cell.length_b   1.000
_cell.length_c   1.000
_cell.angle_alpha   90.00
_cell.angle_beta   90.00
_cell.angle_gamma   90.00
#
_symmetry.space_group_name_H-M   'P 1'
#
loop_
_entity.id
_entity.type
_entity.pdbx_description
1 polymer ?
#
loop_
_entity_poly.entity_id
_entity_poly.type
_entity_poly.pdbx_seq_one_letter_code
_entity_poly.pdbx_strand_id
1 'polypeptide(L)'
;MQEPDELYDKEPAYRPPEPYPRAPATIWTAGGRIAWVAGLVLMLSSFMGWYAGSGEGLTISVIGWHTGTLGKLVCFLGLALILLAVLREAGIELPPAIPESLVVIAIGAVGTIFVLIRLISIPDQFLPADGRGIGIWIALVAAIGIIFGGLLRAGEEL
;
A
#
# COMPACT_ATOMS: atom_id res chain seq x y z
N MET A 1 -56.15 -36.58 -28.01
CA MET A 1 -56.28 -35.15 -27.66
C MET A 1 -55.53 -34.97 -26.38
N GLN A 2 -54.35 -34.39 -26.48
CA GLN A 2 -53.49 -34.10 -25.29
C GLN A 2 -54.05 -32.88 -24.60
N GLU A 3 -54.23 -32.98 -23.27
CA GLU A 3 -54.71 -31.87 -22.46
C GLU A 3 -53.77 -30.67 -22.54
N PRO A 4 -54.28 -29.44 -22.60
CA PRO A 4 -53.47 -28.24 -22.72
C PRO A 4 -52.55 -27.97 -21.53
N ASP A 5 -52.74 -28.66 -20.40
CA ASP A 5 -52.00 -28.44 -19.16
C ASP A 5 -50.58 -29.04 -19.19
N GLU A 6 -50.31 -30.02 -20.04
CA GLU A 6 -48.96 -30.61 -20.12
C GLU A 6 -47.90 -29.74 -20.83
N LEU A 7 -48.34 -28.65 -21.48
CA LEU A 7 -47.46 -27.74 -22.20
C LEU A 7 -46.85 -26.68 -21.30
N TYR A 8 -47.45 -26.40 -20.12
CA TYR A 8 -46.96 -25.37 -19.19
C TYR A 8 -45.93 -25.90 -18.19
N ASP A 9 -45.82 -27.22 -18.00
CA ASP A 9 -44.85 -27.82 -17.07
C ASP A 9 -43.39 -27.84 -17.59
N LYS A 10 -43.15 -27.27 -18.78
CA LYS A 10 -41.81 -27.27 -19.39
C LYS A 10 -41.16 -25.88 -19.49
N GLU A 11 -41.64 -24.89 -18.75
CA GLU A 11 -40.85 -23.71 -18.59
C GLU A 11 -39.58 -24.09 -17.81
N PRO A 12 -38.37 -23.92 -18.41
CA PRO A 12 -37.14 -24.16 -17.67
C PRO A 12 -37.14 -23.27 -16.47
N ALA A 13 -37.13 -23.85 -15.28
CA ALA A 13 -37.02 -23.11 -14.03
C ALA A 13 -35.92 -22.06 -14.19
N TYR A 14 -36.28 -20.79 -14.03
CA TYR A 14 -35.34 -19.68 -14.08
C TYR A 14 -34.19 -19.99 -13.12
N ARG A 15 -33.01 -20.36 -13.64
CA ARG A 15 -31.80 -20.39 -12.90
C ARG A 15 -31.28 -18.97 -12.89
N PRO A 16 -31.20 -18.30 -11.72
CA PRO A 16 -30.50 -17.04 -11.63
C PRO A 16 -29.06 -17.27 -12.16
N PRO A 17 -28.52 -16.35 -12.96
CA PRO A 17 -27.15 -16.47 -13.45
C PRO A 17 -26.23 -16.71 -12.26
N GLU A 18 -25.43 -17.77 -12.33
CA GLU A 18 -24.44 -18.06 -11.30
C GLU A 18 -23.57 -16.82 -11.12
N PRO A 19 -23.32 -16.39 -9.87
CA PRO A 19 -22.41 -15.27 -9.63
C PRO A 19 -21.11 -15.61 -10.34
N TYR A 20 -20.69 -14.74 -11.26
CA TYR A 20 -19.38 -14.90 -11.91
C TYR A 20 -18.34 -15.12 -10.83
N PRO A 21 -17.51 -16.19 -10.92
CA PRO A 21 -16.45 -16.40 -9.96
C PRO A 21 -15.56 -15.15 -9.99
N ARG A 22 -15.60 -14.38 -8.89
CA ARG A 22 -14.67 -13.25 -8.73
C ARG A 22 -13.27 -13.82 -8.81
N ALA A 23 -12.48 -13.32 -9.75
CA ALA A 23 -11.08 -13.69 -9.83
C ALA A 23 -10.46 -13.44 -8.45
N PRO A 24 -9.73 -14.44 -7.87
CA PRO A 24 -9.10 -14.24 -6.59
C PRO A 24 -8.21 -13.03 -6.69
N ALA A 25 -8.46 -12.02 -5.86
CA ALA A 25 -7.66 -10.83 -5.79
C ALA A 25 -6.26 -11.27 -5.28
N THR A 26 -5.32 -11.47 -6.19
CA THR A 26 -3.95 -11.90 -5.88
C THR A 26 -3.04 -10.68 -5.78
N ILE A 27 -1.88 -10.84 -5.15
CA ILE A 27 -0.81 -9.80 -5.16
C ILE A 27 -0.31 -9.53 -6.59
N TRP A 28 -0.67 -10.38 -7.55
CA TRP A 28 -0.29 -10.29 -8.96
C TRP A 28 -1.21 -9.40 -9.79
N THR A 29 -2.34 -8.92 -9.25
CA THR A 29 -3.13 -7.87 -9.88
C THR A 29 -2.33 -6.57 -9.97
N ALA A 30 -2.68 -5.67 -10.87
CA ALA A 30 -1.94 -4.42 -11.06
C ALA A 30 -1.88 -3.60 -9.76
N GLY A 31 -3.02 -3.44 -9.08
CA GLY A 31 -3.10 -2.74 -7.80
C GLY A 31 -2.29 -3.43 -6.70
N GLY A 32 -2.37 -4.76 -6.61
CA GLY A 32 -1.60 -5.56 -5.67
C GLY A 32 -0.10 -5.40 -5.86
N ARG A 33 0.39 -5.54 -7.09
CA ARG A 33 1.83 -5.37 -7.41
C ARG A 33 2.35 -3.99 -7.05
N ILE A 34 1.64 -2.95 -7.43
CA ILE A 34 2.04 -1.57 -7.12
C ILE A 34 2.09 -1.37 -5.60
N ALA A 35 1.10 -1.86 -4.87
CA ALA A 35 1.02 -1.68 -3.41
C ALA A 35 2.20 -2.34 -2.67
N TRP A 36 2.49 -3.62 -2.92
CA TRP A 36 3.56 -4.30 -2.19
C TRP A 36 4.96 -3.86 -2.63
N VAL A 37 5.17 -3.57 -3.93
CA VAL A 37 6.46 -3.03 -4.43
C VAL A 37 6.71 -1.64 -3.84
N ALA A 38 5.70 -0.76 -3.85
CA ALA A 38 5.82 0.55 -3.23
C ALA A 38 6.03 0.46 -1.70
N GLY A 39 5.39 -0.52 -1.03
CA GLY A 39 5.64 -0.83 0.38
C GLY A 39 7.09 -1.23 0.65
N LEU A 40 7.67 -2.08 -0.21
CA LEU A 40 9.08 -2.46 -0.14
C LEU A 40 9.99 -1.25 -0.33
N VAL A 41 9.72 -0.42 -1.34
CA VAL A 41 10.48 0.81 -1.60
C VAL A 41 10.37 1.77 -0.41
N LEU A 42 9.17 1.93 0.18
CA LEU A 42 8.96 2.77 1.36
C LEU A 42 9.79 2.27 2.56
N MET A 43 9.79 0.97 2.83
CA MET A 43 10.59 0.37 3.89
C MET A 43 12.09 0.61 3.65
N LEU A 44 12.59 0.33 2.45
CA LEU A 44 14.00 0.49 2.11
C LEU A 44 14.43 1.96 2.15
N SER A 45 13.55 2.88 1.74
CA SER A 45 13.84 4.32 1.77
C SER A 45 14.16 4.84 3.18
N SER A 46 13.63 4.17 4.22
CA SER A 46 13.93 4.52 5.62
C SER A 46 15.39 4.26 6.01
N PHE A 47 16.10 3.43 5.26
CA PHE A 47 17.54 3.18 5.44
C PHE A 47 18.41 4.03 4.51
N MET A 48 17.79 4.82 3.64
CA MET A 48 18.49 5.79 2.80
C MET A 48 18.66 7.13 3.52
N GLY A 49 19.59 7.96 3.05
CA GLY A 49 19.79 9.31 3.60
C GLY A 49 18.56 10.20 3.38
N TRP A 50 17.92 10.60 4.46
CA TRP A 50 16.81 11.55 4.43
C TRP A 50 17.26 12.99 4.55
N TYR A 51 18.38 13.21 5.28
CA TYR A 51 19.00 14.51 5.44
C TYR A 51 20.49 14.43 5.12
N ALA A 52 21.00 15.47 4.51
CA ALA A 52 22.42 15.64 4.24
C ALA A 52 22.87 16.97 4.86
N GLY A 53 24.01 16.94 5.54
CA GLY A 53 24.67 18.10 6.09
C GLY A 53 26.14 18.11 5.68
N SER A 54 26.70 19.28 5.43
CA SER A 54 28.12 19.48 5.17
C SER A 54 28.75 20.31 6.29
N GLY A 55 29.77 19.77 6.93
CA GLY A 55 30.56 20.45 7.94
C GLY A 55 32.02 20.05 7.84
N GLU A 56 32.94 21.00 7.87
CA GLU A 56 34.42 20.79 7.89
C GLU A 56 34.98 19.79 6.84
N GLY A 57 34.38 19.77 5.61
CA GLY A 57 34.81 18.89 4.52
C GLY A 57 34.26 17.47 4.56
N LEU A 58 33.38 17.14 5.51
CA LEU A 58 32.70 15.87 5.62
C LEU A 58 31.23 16.02 5.27
N THR A 59 30.74 15.19 4.34
CA THR A 59 29.29 15.06 4.06
C THR A 59 28.72 14.01 4.99
N ILE A 60 27.83 14.41 5.89
CA ILE A 60 27.14 13.50 6.81
C ILE A 60 25.73 13.27 6.28
N SER A 61 25.36 12.01 6.12
CA SER A 61 24.01 11.61 5.73
C SER A 61 23.31 10.95 6.91
N VAL A 62 22.12 11.43 7.26
CA VAL A 62 21.29 10.84 8.31
C VAL A 62 20.22 10.01 7.64
N ILE A 63 20.24 8.70 7.93
CA ILE A 63 19.23 7.76 7.43
C ILE A 63 17.87 7.98 8.10
N GLY A 64 16.79 7.70 7.37
CA GLY A 64 15.41 7.87 7.87
C GLY A 64 15.16 7.20 9.21
N TRP A 65 15.72 5.99 9.43
CA TRP A 65 15.62 5.26 10.69
C TRP A 65 16.12 6.04 11.91
N HIS A 66 17.14 6.85 11.76
CA HIS A 66 17.72 7.64 12.83
C HIS A 66 17.09 9.04 12.98
N THR A 67 16.17 9.41 12.10
CA THR A 67 15.48 10.71 12.19
C THR A 67 14.41 10.78 13.28
N GLY A 68 14.31 9.77 14.14
CA GLY A 68 13.37 9.68 15.25
C GLY A 68 12.19 8.74 14.96
N THR A 69 11.14 8.87 15.77
CA THR A 69 10.00 7.94 15.75
C THR A 69 9.29 7.89 14.41
N LEU A 70 9.11 9.03 13.74
CA LEU A 70 8.39 9.08 12.45
C LEU A 70 9.12 8.29 11.35
N GLY A 71 10.45 8.35 11.28
CA GLY A 71 11.21 7.55 10.31
C GLY A 71 11.08 6.05 10.52
N LYS A 72 11.04 5.62 11.80
CA LYS A 72 10.77 4.21 12.17
C LYS A 72 9.34 3.80 11.80
N LEU A 73 8.35 4.66 12.07
CA LEU A 73 6.96 4.39 11.70
C LEU A 73 6.79 4.23 10.19
N VAL A 74 7.46 5.05 9.38
CA VAL A 74 7.45 4.90 7.91
C VAL A 74 8.00 3.53 7.50
N CYS A 75 9.09 3.07 8.13
CA CYS A 75 9.62 1.73 7.89
C CYS A 75 8.62 0.64 8.23
N PHE A 76 7.97 0.74 9.40
CA PHE A 76 6.96 -0.24 9.83
C PHE A 76 5.70 -0.22 8.95
N LEU A 77 5.30 0.92 8.41
CA LEU A 77 4.19 1.00 7.46
C LEU A 77 4.51 0.25 6.16
N GLY A 78 5.73 0.43 5.64
CA GLY A 78 6.19 -0.33 4.48
C GLY A 78 6.25 -1.84 4.77
N LEU A 79 6.77 -2.23 5.94
CA LEU A 79 6.80 -3.62 6.38
C LEU A 79 5.40 -4.22 6.54
N ALA A 80 4.44 -3.45 7.07
CA ALA A 80 3.05 -3.89 7.22
C ALA A 80 2.41 -4.26 5.88
N LEU A 81 2.69 -3.50 4.81
CA LEU A 81 2.21 -3.83 3.47
C LEU A 81 2.83 -5.10 2.91
N ILE A 82 4.12 -5.31 3.14
CA ILE A 82 4.79 -6.56 2.74
C ILE A 82 4.18 -7.74 3.50
N LEU A 83 3.99 -7.58 4.82
CA LEU A 83 3.38 -8.61 5.65
C LEU A 83 1.95 -8.92 5.18
N LEU A 84 1.17 -7.90 4.86
CA LEU A 84 -0.18 -8.06 4.31
C LEU A 84 -0.16 -8.88 3.02
N ALA A 85 0.78 -8.58 2.12
CA ALA A 85 0.95 -9.32 0.87
C ALA A 85 1.34 -10.79 1.12
N VAL A 86 2.27 -11.05 2.05
CA VAL A 86 2.70 -12.39 2.41
C VAL A 86 1.57 -13.20 3.06
N LEU A 87 0.83 -12.62 4.00
CA LEU A 87 -0.31 -13.27 4.66
C LEU A 87 -1.36 -13.68 3.62
N ARG A 88 -1.62 -12.83 2.66
CA ARG A 88 -2.57 -13.11 1.60
C ARG A 88 -2.12 -14.28 0.71
N GLU A 89 -0.85 -14.31 0.32
CA GLU A 89 -0.30 -15.45 -0.43
C GLU A 89 -0.32 -16.76 0.39
N ALA A 90 -0.25 -16.65 1.71
CA ALA A 90 -0.41 -17.77 2.62
C ALA A 90 -1.88 -18.23 2.78
N GLY A 91 -2.84 -17.58 2.10
CA GLY A 91 -4.27 -17.88 2.21
C GLY A 91 -4.94 -17.30 3.45
N ILE A 92 -4.28 -16.39 4.16
CA ILE A 92 -4.86 -15.69 5.32
C ILE A 92 -5.47 -14.38 4.82
N GLU A 93 -6.79 -14.35 4.78
CA GLU A 93 -7.54 -13.17 4.33
C GLU A 93 -7.98 -12.32 5.53
N LEU A 94 -8.07 -11.00 5.30
CA LEU A 94 -8.67 -10.09 6.27
C LEU A 94 -10.17 -10.41 6.45
N PRO A 95 -10.74 -10.11 7.63
CA PRO A 95 -12.17 -10.25 7.83
C PRO A 95 -12.96 -9.53 6.73
N PRO A 96 -14.05 -10.10 6.20
CA PRO A 96 -14.82 -9.54 5.09
C PRO A 96 -15.43 -8.16 5.39
N ALA A 97 -15.43 -7.76 6.66
CA ALA A 97 -15.89 -6.44 7.08
C ALA A 97 -14.90 -5.31 6.75
N ILE A 98 -13.65 -5.62 6.43
CA ILE A 98 -12.59 -4.62 6.17
C ILE A 98 -12.10 -4.81 4.73
N PRO A 99 -12.43 -3.90 3.80
CA PRO A 99 -11.88 -3.93 2.46
C PRO A 99 -10.35 -3.74 2.51
N GLU A 100 -9.62 -4.66 1.90
CA GLU A 100 -8.16 -4.62 1.92
C GLU A 100 -7.61 -3.40 1.19
N SER A 101 -8.29 -2.95 0.12
CA SER A 101 -7.98 -1.71 -0.59
C SER A 101 -7.98 -0.50 0.33
N LEU A 102 -8.95 -0.41 1.25
CA LEU A 102 -9.03 0.66 2.25
C LEU A 102 -7.85 0.64 3.20
N VAL A 103 -7.41 -0.54 3.66
CA VAL A 103 -6.23 -0.67 4.52
C VAL A 103 -4.98 -0.19 3.80
N VAL A 104 -4.79 -0.58 2.54
CA VAL A 104 -3.66 -0.14 1.71
C VAL A 104 -3.66 1.39 1.54
N ILE A 105 -4.81 1.98 1.19
CA ILE A 105 -4.95 3.44 1.04
C ILE A 105 -4.65 4.15 2.36
N ALA A 106 -5.17 3.65 3.48
CA ALA A 106 -4.94 4.24 4.80
C ALA A 106 -3.44 4.22 5.18
N ILE A 107 -2.75 3.10 4.95
CA ILE A 107 -1.30 2.98 5.18
C ILE A 107 -0.54 3.98 4.30
N GLY A 108 -0.89 4.09 3.01
CA GLY A 108 -0.27 5.05 2.10
C GLY A 108 -0.51 6.50 2.52
N ALA A 109 -1.72 6.85 2.95
CA ALA A 109 -2.07 8.18 3.42
C ALA A 109 -1.31 8.57 4.69
N VAL A 110 -1.28 7.68 5.69
CA VAL A 110 -0.52 7.90 6.94
C VAL A 110 0.97 8.01 6.64
N GLY A 111 1.51 7.14 5.79
CA GLY A 111 2.90 7.20 5.33
C GLY A 111 3.23 8.52 4.65
N THR A 112 2.35 9.00 3.77
CA THR A 112 2.51 10.30 3.09
C THR A 112 2.54 11.44 4.11
N ILE A 113 1.63 11.45 5.08
CA ILE A 113 1.59 12.47 6.13
C ILE A 113 2.89 12.47 6.94
N PHE A 114 3.38 11.31 7.36
CA PHE A 114 4.62 11.20 8.15
C PHE A 114 5.84 11.68 7.36
N VAL A 115 5.94 11.31 6.08
CA VAL A 115 7.02 11.77 5.21
C VAL A 115 6.93 13.27 4.98
N LEU A 116 5.73 13.84 4.75
CA LEU A 116 5.53 15.27 4.58
C LEU A 116 5.91 16.05 5.83
N ILE A 117 5.52 15.58 7.02
CA ILE A 117 5.94 16.22 8.29
C ILE A 117 7.46 16.29 8.35
N ARG A 118 8.16 15.20 7.99
CA ARG A 118 9.63 15.16 7.98
C ARG A 118 10.26 15.98 6.85
N LEU A 119 9.56 16.11 5.74
CA LEU A 119 10.01 16.95 4.62
C LEU A 119 9.95 18.44 4.98
N ILE A 120 8.93 18.84 5.73
CA ILE A 120 8.72 20.24 6.14
C ILE A 120 9.56 20.56 7.39
N SER A 121 9.54 19.68 8.39
CA SER A 121 10.21 19.87 9.67
C SER A 121 11.48 19.04 9.74
N ILE A 122 12.63 19.67 9.56
CA ILE A 122 13.94 19.07 9.78
C ILE A 122 14.19 19.01 11.28
N PRO A 123 14.52 17.86 11.88
CA PRO A 123 14.83 17.79 13.31
C PRO A 123 16.14 18.53 13.62
N ASP A 124 16.08 19.51 14.49
CA ASP A 124 17.23 20.32 14.92
C ASP A 124 18.30 19.56 15.70
N GLN A 125 18.02 18.28 16.03
CA GLN A 125 18.89 17.44 16.88
C GLN A 125 20.11 16.88 16.16
N PHE A 126 20.12 16.92 14.86
CA PHE A 126 21.22 16.45 14.04
C PHE A 126 21.80 17.64 13.33
N LEU A 127 23.06 17.95 13.51
CA LEU A 127 23.92 18.91 12.80
C LEU A 127 23.22 19.79 11.76
N PRO A 128 23.62 21.01 11.50
CA PRO A 128 22.92 21.85 10.53
C PRO A 128 22.75 21.08 9.21
N ALA A 129 21.56 20.51 9.02
CA ALA A 129 21.21 19.80 7.82
C ALA A 129 20.93 20.82 6.74
N ASP A 130 21.86 20.99 5.82
CA ASP A 130 21.77 21.96 4.73
C ASP A 130 20.78 21.54 3.65
N GLY A 131 20.40 20.26 3.63
CA GLY A 131 19.54 19.72 2.59
C GLY A 131 18.81 18.43 2.94
N ARG A 132 17.83 18.14 2.09
CA ARG A 132 17.06 16.90 2.12
C ARG A 132 17.74 15.88 1.24
N GLY A 133 18.00 14.68 1.78
CA GLY A 133 18.56 13.58 1.02
C GLY A 133 17.54 12.95 0.07
N ILE A 134 18.04 12.15 -0.87
CA ILE A 134 17.20 11.49 -1.89
C ILE A 134 16.20 10.48 -1.27
N GLY A 135 16.55 9.90 -0.12
CA GLY A 135 15.71 8.89 0.55
C GLY A 135 14.32 9.39 0.94
N ILE A 136 14.21 10.66 1.36
CA ILE A 136 12.91 11.23 1.74
C ILE A 136 11.99 11.45 0.52
N TRP A 137 12.57 11.78 -0.63
CA TRP A 137 11.82 11.92 -1.88
C TRP A 137 11.35 10.57 -2.40
N ILE A 138 12.21 9.55 -2.31
CA ILE A 138 11.84 8.17 -2.66
C ILE A 138 10.72 7.70 -1.73
N ALA A 139 10.80 7.97 -0.42
CA ALA A 139 9.75 7.66 0.54
C ALA A 139 8.42 8.33 0.17
N LEU A 140 8.45 9.59 -0.23
CA LEU A 140 7.25 10.33 -0.63
C LEU A 140 6.60 9.71 -1.87
N VAL A 141 7.38 9.46 -2.91
CA VAL A 141 6.89 8.83 -4.14
C VAL A 141 6.34 7.43 -3.86
N ALA A 142 7.02 6.64 -3.02
CA ALA A 142 6.56 5.32 -2.62
C ALA A 142 5.23 5.38 -1.85
N ALA A 143 5.09 6.30 -0.88
CA ALA A 143 3.86 6.47 -0.11
C ALA A 143 2.66 6.86 -1.01
N ILE A 144 2.87 7.76 -1.96
CA ILE A 144 1.87 8.12 -2.97
C ILE A 144 1.56 6.90 -3.86
N GLY A 145 2.58 6.15 -4.27
CA GLY A 145 2.42 4.92 -5.06
C GLY A 145 1.57 3.87 -4.35
N ILE A 146 1.66 3.76 -3.03
CA ILE A 146 0.81 2.88 -2.22
C ILE A 146 -0.66 3.30 -2.33
N ILE A 147 -0.95 4.60 -2.26
CA ILE A 147 -2.32 5.12 -2.41
C ILE A 147 -2.87 4.74 -3.78
N PHE A 148 -2.09 4.96 -4.84
CA PHE A 148 -2.49 4.57 -6.20
C PHE A 148 -2.73 3.07 -6.33
N GLY A 149 -1.85 2.24 -5.76
CA GLY A 149 -2.03 0.79 -5.73
C GLY A 149 -3.32 0.38 -5.03
N GLY A 150 -3.63 1.02 -3.89
CA GLY A 150 -4.88 0.81 -3.17
C GLY A 150 -6.12 1.25 -3.95
N LEU A 151 -6.06 2.38 -4.65
CA LEU A 151 -7.16 2.86 -5.50
C LEU A 151 -7.43 1.93 -6.69
N LEU A 152 -6.36 1.48 -7.38
CA LEU A 152 -6.50 0.49 -8.45
C LEU A 152 -7.13 -0.79 -7.94
N ARG A 153 -6.70 -1.24 -6.76
CA ARG A 153 -7.25 -2.43 -6.13
C ARG A 153 -8.73 -2.26 -5.76
N ALA A 154 -9.13 -1.08 -5.26
CA ALA A 154 -10.52 -0.78 -5.01
C ALA A 154 -11.37 -0.90 -6.28
N GLY A 155 -10.82 -0.47 -7.44
CA GLY A 155 -11.46 -0.67 -8.74
C GLY A 155 -11.54 -2.14 -9.19
N GLU A 156 -10.60 -2.98 -8.77
CA GLU A 156 -10.60 -4.42 -9.07
C GLU A 156 -11.56 -5.21 -8.15
N GLU A 157 -11.90 -4.66 -6.98
CA GLU A 157 -12.87 -5.24 -6.02
C GLU A 157 -14.33 -4.91 -6.36
N LEU A 158 -14.59 -3.89 -7.19
CA LEU A 158 -15.92 -3.48 -7.66
C LEU A 158 -16.43 -4.37 -8.81
#